data_82455a209e26fa9ee6129c34fa7fe2c0
#
_entry.id   82455a209e26fa9ee6129c34fa7fe2c0
#
_cell.length_a   1.000
_cell.length_b   1.000
_cell.length_c   1.000
_cell.angle_alpha   90.00
_cell.angle_beta   90.00
_cell.angle_gamma   90.00
#
_symmetry.space_group_name_H-M   'P 1'
#
loop_
_entity.id
_entity.type
_entity.pdbx_description
1 polymer ?
#
loop_
_entity_poly.entity_id
_entity_poly.type
_entity_poly.pdbx_seq_one_letter_code
_entity_poly.pdbx_strand_id
1 'polypeptide(L)'
;MIPPRAGLRAVSVDPALLGNSVAVLVAAYVVVRVATAVIAALAERVPRRRIAIKMLTPVVTFAVYAGAAYVIAGPLLRLSSTQVVALSGLFGAALGFGLRDLVAGVIGGLVLVTEKPYRVGDKVEIREHYGEVTGIGLRATTLTTPNDTEVRVPNAAVFDSNVANANAGAPEMLVTVDLAVAESADVARATDIVADALVTSPYVYVDDDHPTTVVVEDEAYYRTVTGKAYVADLRDEFAFASDVTERSLAAFEDAGITTPERPVGRAPDGSDDR
;
A
#
# COMPACT_ATOMS: atom_id res chain seq x y z
N MET A 1 56.04 -45.46 -22.27
CA MET A 1 54.72 -45.68 -22.97
C MET A 1 53.85 -44.44 -22.64
N ILE A 2 53.82 -43.44 -23.55
CA ILE A 2 53.14 -42.16 -23.36
C ILE A 2 51.69 -42.34 -23.86
N PRO A 3 50.67 -42.02 -23.05
CA PRO A 3 49.26 -42.13 -23.53
C PRO A 3 49.00 -41.09 -24.60
N PRO A 4 48.15 -41.41 -25.58
CA PRO A 4 47.84 -40.48 -26.68
C PRO A 4 47.10 -39.23 -26.14
N ARG A 5 47.56 -38.07 -26.56
CA ARG A 5 46.92 -36.76 -26.32
C ARG A 5 45.46 -36.82 -26.81
N ALA A 6 44.52 -36.61 -25.90
CA ALA A 6 43.13 -36.39 -26.24
C ALA A 6 43.03 -35.17 -27.17
N GLY A 7 42.85 -35.44 -28.44
CA GLY A 7 42.66 -34.43 -29.47
C GLY A 7 41.47 -33.55 -29.12
N LEU A 8 41.67 -32.24 -29.07
CA LEU A 8 40.62 -31.25 -29.05
C LEU A 8 39.72 -31.54 -30.28
N ARG A 9 38.53 -32.14 -30.04
CA ARG A 9 37.53 -32.27 -31.09
C ARG A 9 37.17 -30.85 -31.53
N ALA A 10 37.60 -30.47 -32.72
CA ALA A 10 37.13 -29.25 -33.37
C ALA A 10 35.59 -29.27 -33.36
N VAL A 11 34.98 -28.29 -32.74
CA VAL A 11 33.54 -28.10 -32.77
C VAL A 11 33.16 -27.78 -34.20
N SER A 12 32.82 -28.83 -34.95
CA SER A 12 32.24 -28.67 -36.30
C SER A 12 30.84 -28.09 -36.12
N VAL A 13 30.74 -26.79 -36.30
CA VAL A 13 29.44 -26.08 -36.29
C VAL A 13 28.74 -26.47 -37.58
N ASP A 14 27.62 -27.16 -37.47
CA ASP A 14 26.80 -27.56 -38.61
C ASP A 14 26.32 -26.31 -39.37
N PRO A 15 26.61 -26.19 -40.70
CA PRO A 15 26.18 -25.03 -41.47
C PRO A 15 24.66 -24.81 -41.46
N ALA A 16 23.88 -25.88 -41.30
CA ALA A 16 22.42 -25.77 -41.18
C ALA A 16 21.99 -25.11 -39.84
N LEU A 17 22.72 -25.37 -38.74
CA LEU A 17 22.45 -24.71 -37.45
C LEU A 17 22.77 -23.23 -37.52
N LEU A 18 23.85 -22.84 -38.22
CA LEU A 18 24.17 -21.44 -38.44
C LEU A 18 23.09 -20.74 -39.26
N GLY A 19 22.67 -21.38 -40.38
CA GLY A 19 21.59 -20.84 -41.21
C GLY A 19 20.29 -20.63 -40.44
N ASN A 20 19.86 -21.61 -39.64
CA ASN A 20 18.68 -21.49 -38.80
C ASN A 20 18.82 -20.42 -37.72
N SER A 21 19.99 -20.29 -37.08
CA SER A 21 20.22 -19.24 -36.07
C SER A 21 20.14 -17.83 -36.68
N VAL A 22 20.71 -17.66 -37.87
CA VAL A 22 20.61 -16.38 -38.61
C VAL A 22 19.15 -16.13 -39.00
N ALA A 23 18.41 -17.10 -39.48
CA ALA A 23 17.00 -16.96 -39.83
C ALA A 23 16.15 -16.52 -38.60
N VAL A 24 16.38 -17.12 -37.42
CA VAL A 24 15.70 -16.77 -36.18
C VAL A 24 16.05 -15.32 -35.78
N LEU A 25 17.31 -14.91 -35.88
CA LEU A 25 17.70 -13.52 -35.56
C LEU A 25 17.10 -12.49 -36.53
N VAL A 26 17.04 -12.82 -37.83
CA VAL A 26 16.38 -11.97 -38.83
C VAL A 26 14.88 -11.88 -38.55
N ALA A 27 14.24 -13.00 -38.25
CA ALA A 27 12.82 -13.01 -37.87
C ALA A 27 12.57 -12.18 -36.61
N ALA A 28 13.39 -12.35 -35.55
CA ALA A 28 13.32 -11.53 -34.34
C ALA A 28 13.49 -10.04 -34.60
N TYR A 29 14.47 -9.68 -35.46
CA TYR A 29 14.67 -8.28 -35.87
C TYR A 29 13.43 -7.72 -36.58
N VAL A 30 12.84 -8.45 -37.51
CA VAL A 30 11.62 -8.05 -38.22
C VAL A 30 10.46 -7.87 -37.25
N VAL A 31 10.26 -8.82 -36.32
CA VAL A 31 9.22 -8.75 -35.29
C VAL A 31 9.41 -7.52 -34.41
N VAL A 32 10.63 -7.25 -33.95
CA VAL A 32 10.95 -6.04 -33.17
C VAL A 32 10.65 -4.77 -33.96
N ARG A 33 11.05 -4.72 -35.23
CA ARG A 33 10.80 -3.53 -36.09
C ARG A 33 9.31 -3.28 -36.30
N VAL A 34 8.53 -4.33 -36.54
CA VAL A 34 7.07 -4.22 -36.67
C VAL A 34 6.43 -3.81 -35.34
N ALA A 35 6.79 -4.48 -34.25
CA ALA A 35 6.25 -4.16 -32.94
C ALA A 35 6.56 -2.71 -32.50
N THR A 36 7.80 -2.26 -32.69
CA THR A 36 8.20 -0.88 -32.36
C THR A 36 7.50 0.14 -33.25
N ALA A 37 7.28 -0.15 -34.54
CA ALA A 37 6.50 0.72 -35.42
C ALA A 37 5.02 0.82 -34.99
N VAL A 38 4.41 -0.31 -34.61
CA VAL A 38 3.04 -0.34 -34.06
C VAL A 38 2.95 0.44 -32.77
N ILE A 39 3.88 0.23 -31.83
CA ILE A 39 3.94 0.99 -30.56
C ILE A 39 4.08 2.49 -30.84
N ALA A 40 4.94 2.90 -31.78
CA ALA A 40 5.11 4.28 -32.15
C ALA A 40 3.82 4.89 -32.73
N ALA A 41 3.16 4.19 -33.65
CA ALA A 41 1.90 4.63 -34.25
C ALA A 41 0.76 4.74 -33.21
N LEU A 42 0.69 3.81 -32.26
CA LEU A 42 -0.26 3.88 -31.14
C LEU A 42 0.05 5.05 -30.21
N ALA A 43 1.32 5.30 -29.94
CA ALA A 43 1.74 6.43 -29.10
C ALA A 43 1.37 7.80 -29.69
N GLU A 44 1.35 7.91 -31.02
CA GLU A 44 0.91 9.13 -31.72
C GLU A 44 -0.60 9.33 -31.67
N ARG A 45 -1.38 8.24 -31.63
CA ARG A 45 -2.85 8.29 -31.54
C ARG A 45 -3.36 8.70 -30.15
N VAL A 46 -2.55 8.49 -29.08
CA VAL A 46 -2.93 8.79 -27.70
C VAL A 46 -1.90 9.72 -27.04
N PRO A 47 -1.93 11.04 -27.33
CA PRO A 47 -0.90 12.00 -26.88
C PRO A 47 -0.72 12.01 -25.36
N ARG A 48 -1.82 11.90 -24.61
CA ARG A 48 -1.81 11.90 -23.12
C ARG A 48 -1.02 10.72 -22.50
N ARG A 49 -0.87 9.60 -23.22
CA ARG A 49 -0.18 8.39 -22.75
C ARG A 49 1.05 8.04 -23.60
N ARG A 50 1.50 8.96 -24.44
CA ARG A 50 2.62 8.74 -25.38
C ARG A 50 3.88 8.16 -24.72
N ILE A 51 4.25 8.70 -23.56
CA ILE A 51 5.44 8.25 -22.80
C ILE A 51 5.24 6.82 -22.29
N ALA A 52 4.09 6.53 -21.67
CA ALA A 52 3.78 5.20 -21.15
C ALA A 52 3.76 4.12 -22.25
N ILE A 53 3.19 4.45 -23.41
CA ILE A 53 3.17 3.54 -24.57
C ILE A 53 4.58 3.29 -25.09
N LYS A 54 5.41 4.32 -25.19
CA LYS A 54 6.82 4.18 -25.65
C LYS A 54 7.68 3.39 -24.67
N MET A 55 7.35 3.36 -23.36
CA MET A 55 8.04 2.53 -22.38
C MET A 55 7.85 1.03 -22.60
N LEU A 56 6.87 0.61 -23.40
CA LEU A 56 6.72 -0.80 -23.79
C LEU A 56 7.80 -1.26 -24.79
N THR A 57 8.42 -0.32 -25.53
CA THR A 57 9.41 -0.65 -26.56
C THR A 57 10.58 -1.48 -26.03
N PRO A 58 11.31 -1.08 -24.96
CA PRO A 58 12.42 -1.88 -24.44
C PRO A 58 11.95 -3.24 -23.89
N VAL A 59 10.75 -3.32 -23.30
CA VAL A 59 10.19 -4.58 -22.78
C VAL A 59 9.93 -5.57 -23.90
N VAL A 60 9.24 -5.14 -24.95
CA VAL A 60 8.96 -5.98 -26.14
C VAL A 60 10.27 -6.39 -26.83
N THR A 61 11.19 -5.46 -27.00
CA THR A 61 12.50 -5.73 -27.62
C THR A 61 13.27 -6.79 -26.84
N PHE A 62 13.34 -6.63 -25.52
CA PHE A 62 14.01 -7.60 -24.66
C PHE A 62 13.32 -8.99 -24.72
N ALA A 63 11.99 -9.05 -24.63
CA ALA A 63 11.24 -10.29 -24.67
C ALA A 63 11.45 -11.06 -25.97
N VAL A 64 11.42 -10.34 -27.12
CA VAL A 64 11.63 -10.97 -28.47
C VAL A 64 13.06 -11.49 -28.60
N TYR A 65 14.08 -10.72 -28.22
CA TYR A 65 15.46 -11.19 -28.31
C TYR A 65 15.80 -12.28 -27.29
N ALA A 66 15.23 -12.23 -26.07
CA ALA A 66 15.36 -13.32 -25.10
C ALA A 66 14.72 -14.61 -25.62
N GLY A 67 13.54 -14.53 -26.23
CA GLY A 67 12.89 -15.65 -26.91
C GLY A 67 13.73 -16.22 -28.09
N ALA A 68 14.28 -15.34 -28.91
CA ALA A 68 15.17 -15.75 -30.01
C ALA A 68 16.45 -16.45 -29.51
N ALA A 69 17.08 -15.88 -28.47
CA ALA A 69 18.24 -16.47 -27.80
C ALA A 69 17.92 -17.86 -27.23
N TYR A 70 16.74 -18.05 -26.61
CA TYR A 70 16.28 -19.32 -26.10
C TYR A 70 16.09 -20.37 -27.22
N VAL A 71 15.47 -19.99 -28.33
CA VAL A 71 15.28 -20.88 -29.50
C VAL A 71 16.61 -21.31 -30.13
N ILE A 72 17.59 -20.39 -30.18
CA ILE A 72 18.92 -20.69 -30.74
C ILE A 72 19.75 -21.54 -29.76
N ALA A 73 19.65 -21.28 -28.46
CA ALA A 73 20.46 -21.99 -27.46
C ALA A 73 20.18 -23.50 -27.41
N GLY A 74 18.95 -23.96 -27.62
CA GLY A 74 18.59 -25.36 -27.56
C GLY A 74 19.38 -26.23 -28.58
N PRO A 75 19.28 -25.96 -29.86
CA PRO A 75 20.05 -26.68 -30.88
C PRO A 75 21.58 -26.46 -30.81
N LEU A 76 22.00 -25.22 -30.50
CA LEU A 76 23.43 -24.85 -30.42
C LEU A 76 24.14 -25.60 -29.28
N LEU A 77 23.51 -25.68 -28.13
CA LEU A 77 24.01 -26.37 -26.93
C LEU A 77 23.70 -27.89 -26.96
N ARG A 78 23.02 -28.38 -28.02
CA ARG A 78 22.57 -29.76 -28.15
C ARG A 78 21.80 -30.26 -26.92
N LEU A 79 20.93 -29.42 -26.38
CA LEU A 79 20.12 -29.76 -25.22
C LEU A 79 19.11 -30.86 -25.56
N SER A 80 19.00 -31.86 -24.71
CA SER A 80 17.93 -32.83 -24.79
C SER A 80 16.58 -32.20 -24.48
N SER A 81 15.50 -32.79 -24.92
CA SER A 81 14.13 -32.32 -24.64
C SER A 81 13.89 -32.15 -23.13
N THR A 82 14.43 -33.06 -22.31
CA THR A 82 14.34 -32.99 -20.85
C THR A 82 15.07 -31.74 -20.27
N GLN A 83 16.26 -31.44 -20.80
CA GLN A 83 17.01 -30.25 -20.39
C GLN A 83 16.32 -28.96 -20.80
N VAL A 84 15.72 -28.90 -21.99
CA VAL A 84 14.93 -27.77 -22.47
C VAL A 84 13.73 -27.53 -21.56
N VAL A 85 12.99 -28.60 -21.19
CA VAL A 85 11.86 -28.50 -20.26
C VAL A 85 12.32 -28.04 -18.87
N ALA A 86 13.43 -28.60 -18.37
CA ALA A 86 13.98 -28.20 -17.06
C ALA A 86 14.39 -26.70 -17.02
N LEU A 87 15.10 -26.23 -18.06
CA LEU A 87 15.47 -24.82 -18.18
C LEU A 87 14.24 -23.92 -18.32
N SER A 88 13.25 -24.34 -19.13
CA SER A 88 12.00 -23.56 -19.26
C SER A 88 11.27 -23.43 -17.93
N GLY A 89 11.24 -24.54 -17.15
CA GLY A 89 10.66 -24.52 -15.81
C GLY A 89 11.39 -23.58 -14.85
N LEU A 90 12.73 -23.62 -14.89
CA LEU A 90 13.56 -22.73 -14.07
C LEU A 90 13.34 -21.25 -14.43
N PHE A 91 13.36 -20.90 -15.72
CA PHE A 91 13.08 -19.54 -16.17
C PHE A 91 11.65 -19.10 -15.86
N GLY A 92 10.67 -19.99 -16.05
CA GLY A 92 9.28 -19.74 -15.70
C GLY A 92 9.10 -19.47 -14.20
N ALA A 93 9.75 -20.27 -13.36
CA ALA A 93 9.72 -20.05 -11.91
C ALA A 93 10.40 -18.72 -11.53
N ALA A 94 11.57 -18.43 -12.08
CA ALA A 94 12.28 -17.16 -11.82
C ALA A 94 11.43 -15.95 -12.22
N LEU A 95 10.78 -15.97 -13.39
CA LEU A 95 9.87 -14.92 -13.83
C LEU A 95 8.62 -14.83 -12.94
N GLY A 96 8.04 -15.98 -12.56
CA GLY A 96 6.88 -16.04 -11.69
C GLY A 96 7.16 -15.41 -10.32
N PHE A 97 8.30 -15.73 -9.71
CA PHE A 97 8.73 -15.11 -8.46
C PHE A 97 9.04 -13.62 -8.64
N GLY A 98 9.69 -13.24 -9.75
CA GLY A 98 10.00 -11.83 -10.02
C GLY A 98 8.77 -10.96 -10.28
N LEU A 99 7.67 -11.53 -10.76
CA LEU A 99 6.41 -10.82 -11.06
C LEU A 99 5.37 -10.98 -9.96
N ARG A 100 5.62 -11.76 -8.91
CA ARG A 100 4.68 -12.07 -7.83
C ARG A 100 4.02 -10.83 -7.25
N ASP A 101 4.81 -9.84 -6.85
CA ASP A 101 4.30 -8.65 -6.18
C ASP A 101 3.50 -7.75 -7.12
N LEU A 102 3.88 -7.71 -8.40
CA LEU A 102 3.11 -7.02 -9.42
C LEU A 102 1.72 -7.63 -9.59
N VAL A 103 1.66 -8.96 -9.71
CA VAL A 103 0.40 -9.71 -9.87
C VAL A 103 -0.45 -9.58 -8.60
N ALA A 104 0.16 -9.75 -7.41
CA ALA A 104 -0.52 -9.57 -6.14
C ALA A 104 -1.12 -8.17 -6.00
N GLY A 105 -0.39 -7.12 -6.40
CA GLY A 105 -0.89 -5.75 -6.39
C GLY A 105 -2.09 -5.53 -7.31
N VAL A 106 -2.08 -6.13 -8.51
CA VAL A 106 -3.21 -6.03 -9.46
C VAL A 106 -4.43 -6.79 -8.95
N ILE A 107 -4.23 -8.01 -8.41
CA ILE A 107 -5.31 -8.81 -7.82
C ILE A 107 -5.88 -8.08 -6.59
N GLY A 108 -5.03 -7.51 -5.72
CA GLY A 108 -5.46 -6.68 -4.60
C GLY A 108 -6.30 -5.49 -5.05
N GLY A 109 -5.92 -4.82 -6.13
CA GLY A 109 -6.72 -3.75 -6.73
C GLY A 109 -8.10 -4.22 -7.19
N LEU A 110 -8.20 -5.43 -7.76
CA LEU A 110 -9.49 -6.02 -8.15
C LEU A 110 -10.37 -6.34 -6.92
N VAL A 111 -9.77 -6.88 -5.85
CA VAL A 111 -10.46 -7.15 -4.57
C VAL A 111 -11.01 -5.85 -3.99
N LEU A 112 -10.20 -4.78 -3.95
CA LEU A 112 -10.64 -3.47 -3.45
C LEU A 112 -11.85 -2.91 -4.21
N VAL A 113 -11.92 -3.12 -5.53
CA VAL A 113 -13.06 -2.67 -6.34
C VAL A 113 -14.31 -3.52 -6.10
N THR A 114 -14.15 -4.83 -5.85
CA THR A 114 -15.27 -5.77 -5.68
C THR A 114 -15.81 -5.79 -4.25
N GLU A 115 -14.95 -5.93 -3.26
CA GLU A 115 -15.30 -6.06 -1.84
C GLU A 115 -15.46 -4.71 -1.14
N LYS A 116 -14.74 -3.69 -1.60
CA LYS A 116 -14.80 -2.31 -1.09
C LYS A 116 -14.61 -2.20 0.42
N PRO A 117 -13.53 -2.78 0.99
CA PRO A 117 -13.23 -2.63 2.41
C PRO A 117 -13.03 -1.16 2.80
N TYR A 118 -12.67 -0.32 1.86
CA TYR A 118 -12.64 1.14 1.94
C TYR A 118 -12.90 1.77 0.57
N ARG A 119 -13.21 3.05 0.55
CA ARG A 119 -13.53 3.85 -0.65
C ARG A 119 -12.67 5.11 -0.68
N VAL A 120 -12.64 5.77 -1.84
CA VAL A 120 -12.09 7.14 -1.94
C VAL A 120 -12.94 8.07 -1.07
N GLY A 121 -12.28 8.82 -0.19
CA GLY A 121 -12.88 9.68 0.81
C GLY A 121 -12.93 9.07 2.22
N ASP A 122 -12.70 7.75 2.39
CA ASP A 122 -12.64 7.15 3.72
C ASP A 122 -11.32 7.49 4.42
N LYS A 123 -11.34 7.58 5.74
CA LYS A 123 -10.15 7.59 6.59
C LYS A 123 -9.82 6.18 7.03
N VAL A 124 -8.62 5.76 6.67
CA VAL A 124 -8.15 4.41 6.92
C VAL A 124 -6.77 4.40 7.55
N GLU A 125 -6.52 3.37 8.33
CA GLU A 125 -5.19 3.00 8.76
C GLU A 125 -4.80 1.69 8.09
N ILE A 126 -3.73 1.73 7.32
CA ILE A 126 -3.15 0.57 6.64
C ILE A 126 -1.71 0.46 7.04
N ARG A 127 -1.36 -0.60 7.78
CA ARG A 127 -0.05 -0.76 8.43
C ARG A 127 0.19 0.42 9.40
N GLU A 128 1.22 1.23 9.16
CA GLU A 128 1.63 2.38 9.99
C GLU A 128 1.13 3.72 9.43
N HIS A 129 0.26 3.70 8.43
CA HIS A 129 -0.16 4.91 7.74
C HIS A 129 -1.65 5.16 7.93
N TYR A 130 -1.95 6.25 8.64
CA TYR A 130 -3.30 6.78 8.80
C TYR A 130 -3.52 7.97 7.86
N GLY A 131 -4.67 8.02 7.18
CA GLY A 131 -5.00 9.12 6.29
C GLY A 131 -6.28 8.92 5.48
N GLU A 132 -6.67 9.95 4.73
CA GLU A 132 -7.78 9.91 3.79
C GLU A 132 -7.36 9.21 2.49
N VAL A 133 -8.18 8.29 2.00
CA VAL A 133 -8.01 7.64 0.70
C VAL A 133 -8.33 8.64 -0.40
N THR A 134 -7.31 9.12 -1.11
CA THR A 134 -7.47 10.08 -2.22
C THR A 134 -7.55 9.42 -3.58
N GLY A 135 -7.16 8.14 -3.69
CA GLY A 135 -7.27 7.40 -4.94
C GLY A 135 -6.96 5.92 -4.81
N ILE A 136 -7.69 5.10 -5.55
CA ILE A 136 -7.45 3.66 -5.66
C ILE A 136 -7.01 3.36 -7.09
N GLY A 137 -5.73 3.05 -7.27
CA GLY A 137 -5.15 2.68 -8.55
C GLY A 137 -5.16 1.17 -8.77
N LEU A 138 -4.64 0.74 -9.94
CA LEU A 138 -4.61 -0.67 -10.32
C LEU A 138 -3.77 -1.52 -9.35
N ARG A 139 -2.65 -1.02 -8.84
CA ARG A 139 -1.71 -1.77 -7.98
C ARG A 139 -1.40 -1.10 -6.65
N ALA A 140 -1.85 0.13 -6.43
CA ALA A 140 -1.59 0.89 -5.22
C ALA A 140 -2.75 1.84 -4.94
N THR A 141 -3.05 2.01 -3.65
CA THR A 141 -3.95 3.01 -3.10
C THR A 141 -3.13 4.21 -2.64
N THR A 142 -3.62 5.40 -2.86
CA THR A 142 -3.01 6.65 -2.41
C THR A 142 -3.76 7.16 -1.20
N LEU A 143 -3.01 7.45 -0.12
CA LEU A 143 -3.51 8.07 1.10
C LEU A 143 -2.88 9.47 1.23
N THR A 144 -3.65 10.41 1.73
CA THR A 144 -3.13 11.69 2.22
C THR A 144 -3.20 11.69 3.73
N THR A 145 -2.02 11.76 4.37
CA THR A 145 -1.93 11.79 5.84
C THR A 145 -2.35 13.16 6.40
N PRO A 146 -2.60 13.28 7.71
CA PRO A 146 -2.91 14.58 8.34
C PRO A 146 -1.85 15.66 8.13
N ASN A 147 -0.60 15.28 7.86
CA ASN A 147 0.50 16.20 7.58
C ASN A 147 0.65 16.51 6.08
N ASP A 148 -0.42 16.31 5.28
CA ASP A 148 -0.45 16.55 3.83
C ASP A 148 0.63 15.76 3.05
N THR A 149 0.97 14.56 3.55
CA THR A 149 1.93 13.68 2.90
C THR A 149 1.18 12.62 2.08
N GLU A 150 1.50 12.53 0.77
CA GLU A 150 0.99 11.45 -0.08
C GLU A 150 1.75 10.15 0.18
N VAL A 151 1.05 9.12 0.62
CA VAL A 151 1.57 7.76 0.83
C VAL A 151 0.93 6.81 -0.17
N ARG A 152 1.75 6.00 -0.84
CA ARG A 152 1.28 4.96 -1.77
C ARG A 152 1.42 3.58 -1.17
N VAL A 153 0.31 3.01 -0.78
CA VAL A 153 0.24 1.66 -0.21
C VAL A 153 -0.02 0.66 -1.34
N PRO A 154 0.81 -0.37 -1.53
CA PRO A 154 0.53 -1.43 -2.51
C PRO A 154 -0.80 -2.13 -2.18
N ASN A 155 -1.66 -2.34 -3.19
CA ASN A 155 -2.95 -3.00 -2.96
C ASN A 155 -2.80 -4.46 -2.47
N ALA A 156 -1.64 -5.08 -2.67
CA ALA A 156 -1.33 -6.39 -2.10
C ALA A 156 -1.40 -6.40 -0.56
N ALA A 157 -1.26 -5.24 0.10
CA ALA A 157 -1.36 -5.12 1.56
C ALA A 157 -2.72 -5.62 2.11
N VAL A 158 -3.78 -5.60 1.30
CA VAL A 158 -5.10 -6.14 1.69
C VAL A 158 -5.07 -7.63 2.04
N PHE A 159 -4.05 -8.38 1.57
CA PHE A 159 -3.92 -9.81 1.84
C PHE A 159 -3.05 -10.14 3.06
N ASP A 160 -2.21 -9.23 3.50
CA ASP A 160 -1.16 -9.50 4.49
C ASP A 160 -1.15 -8.50 5.66
N SER A 161 -2.08 -7.54 5.68
CA SER A 161 -2.20 -6.57 6.78
C SER A 161 -3.66 -6.26 7.11
N ASN A 162 -3.89 -5.86 8.34
CA ASN A 162 -5.19 -5.33 8.75
C ASN A 162 -5.41 -3.96 8.12
N VAL A 163 -6.67 -3.70 7.79
CA VAL A 163 -7.13 -2.39 7.34
C VAL A 163 -8.19 -1.93 8.33
N ALA A 164 -7.92 -0.86 9.06
CA ALA A 164 -8.93 -0.20 9.88
C ALA A 164 -9.56 0.93 9.06
N ASN A 165 -10.89 0.94 8.96
CA ASN A 165 -11.65 2.00 8.31
C ASN A 165 -12.43 2.77 9.38
N ALA A 166 -12.05 4.03 9.61
CA ALA A 166 -12.57 4.82 10.72
C ALA A 166 -14.01 5.28 10.52
N ASN A 167 -14.47 5.40 9.27
CA ASN A 167 -15.84 5.88 8.95
C ASN A 167 -16.69 4.88 8.15
N ALA A 168 -16.12 3.74 7.75
CA ALA A 168 -16.83 2.65 7.05
C ALA A 168 -17.66 3.11 5.83
N GLY A 169 -17.22 4.18 5.15
CA GLY A 169 -17.89 4.76 3.99
C GLY A 169 -18.99 5.77 4.31
N ALA A 170 -19.21 6.10 5.59
CA ALA A 170 -20.10 7.18 6.04
C ALA A 170 -19.34 8.53 6.03
N PRO A 171 -20.03 9.66 5.87
CA PRO A 171 -19.41 10.97 6.03
C PRO A 171 -19.06 11.28 7.49
N GLU A 172 -19.88 10.82 8.44
CA GLU A 172 -19.68 10.95 9.87
C GLU A 172 -18.60 9.98 10.36
N MET A 173 -17.84 10.42 11.36
CA MET A 173 -16.75 9.66 11.95
C MET A 173 -16.70 9.85 13.46
N LEU A 174 -16.48 8.76 14.19
CA LEU A 174 -16.23 8.82 15.64
C LEU A 174 -14.83 9.37 15.90
N VAL A 175 -14.77 10.42 16.71
CA VAL A 175 -13.51 11.00 17.19
C VAL A 175 -13.40 10.79 18.69
N THR A 176 -12.19 10.45 19.13
CA THR A 176 -11.86 10.21 20.53
C THR A 176 -10.89 11.28 21.02
N VAL A 177 -11.17 11.88 22.17
CA VAL A 177 -10.33 12.91 22.80
C VAL A 177 -9.95 12.43 24.20
N ASP A 178 -8.67 12.23 24.46
CA ASP A 178 -8.14 11.74 25.72
C ASP A 178 -7.58 12.90 26.54
N LEU A 179 -8.06 13.06 27.77
CA LEU A 179 -7.65 14.10 28.70
C LEU A 179 -7.19 13.47 30.02
N ALA A 180 -5.92 13.69 30.37
CA ALA A 180 -5.36 13.17 31.60
C ALA A 180 -5.62 14.13 32.76
N VAL A 181 -6.14 13.60 33.89
CA VAL A 181 -6.34 14.31 35.15
C VAL A 181 -5.53 13.64 36.27
N ALA A 182 -5.13 14.40 37.28
CA ALA A 182 -4.39 13.85 38.42
C ALA A 182 -5.22 12.81 39.18
N GLU A 183 -4.56 11.85 39.83
CA GLU A 183 -5.22 10.82 40.63
C GLU A 183 -6.14 11.39 41.72
N SER A 184 -5.76 12.57 42.29
CA SER A 184 -6.53 13.29 43.32
C SER A 184 -7.65 14.15 42.76
N ALA A 185 -7.79 14.31 41.47
CA ALA A 185 -8.77 15.19 40.85
C ALA A 185 -10.21 14.70 41.03
N ASP A 186 -11.18 15.60 41.02
CA ASP A 186 -12.60 15.27 40.98
C ASP A 186 -12.99 14.78 39.59
N VAL A 187 -12.94 13.46 39.43
CA VAL A 187 -13.22 12.78 38.15
C VAL A 187 -14.67 12.99 37.69
N ALA A 188 -15.63 13.04 38.64
CA ALA A 188 -17.03 13.27 38.28
C ALA A 188 -17.20 14.63 37.64
N ARG A 189 -16.59 15.66 38.24
CA ARG A 189 -16.58 17.01 37.70
C ARG A 189 -15.84 17.08 36.35
N ALA A 190 -14.69 16.40 36.21
CA ALA A 190 -13.97 16.30 34.93
C ALA A 190 -14.81 15.69 33.82
N THR A 191 -15.53 14.60 34.14
CA THR A 191 -16.45 13.92 33.21
C THR A 191 -17.56 14.84 32.72
N ASP A 192 -18.18 15.61 33.64
CA ASP A 192 -19.23 16.59 33.28
C ASP A 192 -18.69 17.66 32.34
N ILE A 193 -17.49 18.18 32.62
CA ILE A 193 -16.83 19.20 31.78
C ILE A 193 -16.55 18.69 30.39
N VAL A 194 -16.00 17.48 30.29
CA VAL A 194 -15.72 16.87 28.96
C VAL A 194 -17.03 16.62 28.20
N ALA A 195 -18.07 16.11 28.89
CA ALA A 195 -19.39 15.90 28.27
C ALA A 195 -19.97 17.21 27.72
N ASP A 196 -19.89 18.31 28.49
CA ASP A 196 -20.34 19.62 28.04
C ASP A 196 -19.52 20.14 26.87
N ALA A 197 -18.20 19.96 26.89
CA ALA A 197 -17.31 20.36 25.80
C ALA A 197 -17.62 19.61 24.49
N LEU A 198 -17.91 18.30 24.57
CA LEU A 198 -18.30 17.49 23.41
C LEU A 198 -19.57 18.04 22.76
N VAL A 199 -20.65 18.21 23.53
CA VAL A 199 -21.96 18.61 22.98
C VAL A 199 -22.06 20.06 22.55
N THR A 200 -21.16 20.93 23.06
CA THR A 200 -21.12 22.35 22.71
C THR A 200 -20.13 22.68 21.59
N SER A 201 -19.35 21.71 21.12
CA SER A 201 -18.44 21.91 19.99
C SER A 201 -19.20 22.19 18.70
N PRO A 202 -18.76 23.15 17.88
CA PRO A 202 -19.42 23.46 16.61
C PRO A 202 -19.27 22.35 15.54
N TYR A 203 -18.39 21.38 15.77
CA TYR A 203 -18.08 20.29 14.85
C TYR A 203 -18.80 18.99 15.22
N VAL A 204 -19.46 18.94 16.40
CA VAL A 204 -20.13 17.71 16.86
C VAL A 204 -21.34 17.38 16.00
N TYR A 205 -21.49 16.08 15.73
CA TYR A 205 -22.69 15.49 15.13
C TYR A 205 -23.35 14.57 16.17
N VAL A 206 -24.56 14.89 16.57
CA VAL A 206 -25.34 14.14 17.58
C VAL A 206 -26.73 13.87 17.04
N ASP A 207 -27.11 12.60 17.06
CA ASP A 207 -28.47 12.12 16.83
C ASP A 207 -28.74 10.89 17.71
N ASP A 208 -29.89 10.21 17.49
CA ASP A 208 -30.27 9.03 18.28
C ASP A 208 -29.30 7.84 18.08
N ASP A 209 -28.65 7.76 16.92
CA ASP A 209 -27.70 6.69 16.56
C ASP A 209 -26.24 7.05 16.90
N HIS A 210 -25.95 8.35 17.10
CA HIS A 210 -24.59 8.88 17.33
C HIS A 210 -24.52 9.69 18.64
N PRO A 211 -24.69 9.04 19.82
CA PRO A 211 -24.61 9.72 21.10
C PRO A 211 -23.17 10.10 21.46
N THR A 212 -23.02 11.13 22.25
CA THR A 212 -21.73 11.41 22.93
C THR A 212 -21.56 10.49 24.12
N THR A 213 -20.32 10.10 24.39
CA THR A 213 -20.00 9.22 25.53
C THR A 213 -18.70 9.69 26.19
N VAL A 214 -18.64 9.64 27.51
CA VAL A 214 -17.41 9.85 28.27
C VAL A 214 -17.08 8.60 29.06
N VAL A 215 -15.85 8.13 28.95
CA VAL A 215 -15.33 6.95 29.63
C VAL A 215 -14.14 7.37 30.49
N VAL A 216 -13.99 6.75 31.66
CA VAL A 216 -12.85 7.02 32.56
C VAL A 216 -12.05 5.74 32.71
N GLU A 217 -10.73 5.84 32.55
CA GLU A 217 -9.77 4.78 32.79
C GLU A 217 -8.83 5.18 33.93
N ASP A 218 -8.60 4.25 34.89
CA ASP A 218 -7.74 4.48 36.04
C ASP A 218 -6.35 3.93 35.76
N GLU A 219 -5.38 4.82 35.63
CA GLU A 219 -4.00 4.49 35.36
C GLU A 219 -3.15 4.53 36.65
N ALA A 220 -1.89 4.08 36.58
CA ALA A 220 -1.05 3.95 37.76
C ALA A 220 -0.75 5.29 38.50
N TYR A 221 -0.82 6.44 37.80
CA TYR A 221 -0.43 7.76 38.34
C TYR A 221 -1.35 8.91 37.91
N TYR A 222 -2.38 8.62 37.13
CA TYR A 222 -3.34 9.58 36.61
C TYR A 222 -4.60 8.84 36.17
N ARG A 223 -5.63 9.57 35.82
CA ARG A 223 -6.82 9.02 35.20
C ARG A 223 -7.01 9.65 33.82
N THR A 224 -7.42 8.83 32.87
CA THR A 224 -7.76 9.31 31.52
C THR A 224 -9.27 9.45 31.41
N VAL A 225 -9.71 10.66 31.10
CA VAL A 225 -11.10 10.97 30.75
C VAL A 225 -11.20 11.03 29.24
N THR A 226 -11.80 10.02 28.64
CA THR A 226 -11.93 9.88 27.19
C THR A 226 -13.31 10.32 26.74
N GLY A 227 -13.37 11.43 26.02
CA GLY A 227 -14.56 11.89 25.33
C GLY A 227 -14.68 11.27 23.95
N LYS A 228 -15.87 10.75 23.60
CA LYS A 228 -16.18 10.14 22.30
C LYS A 228 -17.39 10.80 21.70
N ALA A 229 -17.27 11.36 20.50
CA ALA A 229 -18.38 11.93 19.77
C ALA A 229 -18.13 11.83 18.26
N TYR A 230 -19.21 11.90 17.49
CA TYR A 230 -19.12 11.92 16.05
C TYR A 230 -18.95 13.34 15.51
N VAL A 231 -18.23 13.47 14.40
CA VAL A 231 -18.17 14.67 13.56
C VAL A 231 -18.95 14.41 12.27
N ALA A 232 -19.60 15.46 11.72
CA ALA A 232 -20.39 15.33 10.49
C ALA A 232 -19.54 15.14 9.23
N ASP A 233 -18.33 15.68 9.22
CA ASP A 233 -17.32 15.50 8.16
C ASP A 233 -16.01 15.00 8.81
N LEU A 234 -15.53 13.88 8.33
CA LEU A 234 -14.27 13.28 8.83
C LEU A 234 -13.05 14.22 8.76
N ARG A 235 -13.13 15.29 7.94
CA ARG A 235 -12.07 16.32 7.83
C ARG A 235 -12.01 17.22 9.05
N ASP A 236 -13.10 17.31 9.82
CA ASP A 236 -13.18 18.10 11.04
C ASP A 236 -12.59 17.37 12.26
N GLU A 237 -12.08 16.13 12.10
CA GLU A 237 -11.50 15.31 13.18
C GLU A 237 -10.55 16.10 14.09
N PHE A 238 -9.53 16.74 13.50
CA PHE A 238 -8.52 17.46 14.28
C PHE A 238 -9.00 18.80 14.82
N ALA A 239 -9.89 19.48 14.09
CA ALA A 239 -10.51 20.72 14.55
C ALA A 239 -11.41 20.45 15.74
N PHE A 240 -12.22 19.40 15.68
CA PHE A 240 -13.04 18.94 16.80
C PHE A 240 -12.20 18.55 18.01
N ALA A 241 -11.18 17.70 17.82
CA ALA A 241 -10.33 17.24 18.91
C ALA A 241 -9.61 18.42 19.61
N SER A 242 -9.14 19.42 18.83
CA SER A 242 -8.53 20.64 19.37
C SER A 242 -9.53 21.50 20.15
N ASP A 243 -10.73 21.75 19.59
CA ASP A 243 -11.76 22.57 20.23
C ASP A 243 -12.23 21.96 21.57
N VAL A 244 -12.50 20.64 21.58
CA VAL A 244 -12.89 19.93 22.82
C VAL A 244 -11.76 19.97 23.84
N THR A 245 -10.50 19.77 23.42
CA THR A 245 -9.35 19.82 24.31
C THR A 245 -9.17 21.20 24.94
N GLU A 246 -9.20 22.27 24.14
CA GLU A 246 -9.03 23.63 24.61
C GLU A 246 -10.12 24.02 25.61
N ARG A 247 -11.40 23.74 25.30
CA ARG A 247 -12.55 24.01 26.17
C ARG A 247 -12.46 23.25 27.48
N SER A 248 -12.11 21.96 27.40
CA SER A 248 -12.00 21.12 28.58
C SER A 248 -10.87 21.57 29.49
N LEU A 249 -9.69 21.92 28.96
CA LEU A 249 -8.55 22.39 29.73
C LEU A 249 -8.85 23.74 30.41
N ALA A 250 -9.47 24.68 29.71
CA ALA A 250 -9.89 25.96 30.30
C ALA A 250 -10.88 25.74 31.45
N ALA A 251 -11.89 24.89 31.26
CA ALA A 251 -12.87 24.59 32.31
C ALA A 251 -12.27 23.77 33.48
N PHE A 252 -11.26 22.96 33.24
CA PHE A 252 -10.50 22.27 34.29
C PHE A 252 -9.76 23.28 35.18
N GLU A 253 -9.11 24.29 34.57
CA GLU A 253 -8.43 25.37 35.33
C GLU A 253 -9.41 26.14 36.21
N ASP A 254 -10.56 26.55 35.64
CA ASP A 254 -11.62 27.26 36.38
C ASP A 254 -12.22 26.41 37.51
N ALA A 255 -12.33 25.10 37.33
CA ALA A 255 -12.86 24.18 38.33
C ALA A 255 -11.81 23.68 39.33
N GLY A 256 -10.54 24.05 39.20
CA GLY A 256 -9.45 23.58 40.05
C GLY A 256 -9.09 22.11 39.84
N ILE A 257 -9.41 21.55 38.69
CA ILE A 257 -9.03 20.17 38.31
C ILE A 257 -7.58 20.19 37.87
N THR A 258 -6.73 19.46 38.58
CA THR A 258 -5.30 19.37 38.28
C THR A 258 -5.00 18.32 37.25
N THR A 259 -4.09 18.64 36.32
CA THR A 259 -3.48 17.69 35.39
C THR A 259 -2.28 16.99 36.04
N PRO A 260 -1.85 15.83 35.52
CA PRO A 260 -0.73 15.07 36.10
C PRO A 260 0.58 15.89 36.08
N GLU A 261 1.33 15.90 37.16
CA GLU A 261 2.65 16.55 37.28
C GLU A 261 3.76 15.78 36.54
N ARG A 262 3.53 14.51 36.20
CA ARG A 262 4.49 13.65 35.49
C ARG A 262 4.10 13.51 34.03
N PRO A 263 5.11 13.34 33.12
CA PRO A 263 4.82 13.06 31.73
C PRO A 263 3.94 11.82 31.62
N VAL A 264 2.79 11.97 31.00
CA VAL A 264 1.90 10.87 30.64
C VAL A 264 2.60 10.14 29.49
N GLY A 265 3.26 9.03 29.80
CA GLY A 265 3.77 8.14 28.75
C GLY A 265 2.56 7.54 28.04
N ARG A 266 2.40 7.81 26.75
CA ARG A 266 1.54 6.97 25.92
C ARG A 266 2.02 5.53 26.14
N ALA A 267 1.16 4.65 26.65
CA ALA A 267 1.52 3.24 26.77
C ALA A 267 2.08 2.79 25.42
N PRO A 268 3.25 2.12 25.36
CA PRO A 268 3.72 1.58 24.10
C PRO A 268 2.62 0.64 23.61
N ASP A 269 2.12 0.92 22.42
CA ASP A 269 1.22 0.05 21.68
C ASP A 269 1.82 -1.36 21.77
N GLY A 270 1.10 -2.32 22.32
CA GLY A 270 1.59 -3.65 22.70
C GLY A 270 1.96 -4.54 21.51
N SER A 271 2.89 -4.08 20.69
CA SER A 271 3.45 -4.78 19.53
C SER A 271 4.97 -4.98 19.65
N ASP A 272 5.44 -5.38 20.87
CA ASP A 272 6.77 -5.99 20.93
C ASP A 272 6.75 -7.09 22.01
N ASP A 273 6.49 -8.30 21.58
CA ASP A 273 6.94 -9.61 22.03
C ASP A 273 5.99 -10.73 21.59
N ARG A 274 6.22 -11.25 20.36
CA ARG A 274 6.27 -12.70 20.10
C ARG A 274 6.54 -13.01 18.63
#